data_f1f6d013c79667e4d0e4e56667a5a18a
#
_entry.id   f1f6d013c79667e4d0e4e56667a5a18a
#
_cell.length_a   1.000
_cell.length_b   1.000
_cell.length_c   1.000
_cell.angle_alpha   90.00
_cell.angle_beta   90.00
_cell.angle_gamma   90.00
#
_symmetry.space_group_name_H-M   'P 1'
#
loop_
_entity.id
_entity.type
_entity.pdbx_description
1 polymer ?
#
loop_
_entity_poly.entity_id
_entity_poly.type
_entity_poly.pdbx_seq_one_letter_code
_entity_poly.pdbx_strand_id
1 'polypeptide(L)'
;MDQQQLLQRLDKAWVSFKDSYAGLSESDVLEPGVTKTWSVRDIIAHVTTWEEEALKLLPAILEGRRPPPYSVIYGGIDAFNALMTIKKSGLLLAEVYRQQEEIHRQVVETIARTPDAQLACETRYRRRLRLDTYGHYPKHTEAIRRWRAQRQAVTGVQTPRASP
;
A
#
# COMPACT_ATOMS: atom_id res chain seq x y z
N MET A 1 11.03 -16.51 -11.59
CA MET A 1 10.54 -15.17 -12.01
C MET A 1 11.78 -14.31 -12.15
N ASP A 2 12.02 -13.79 -13.34
CA ASP A 2 13.10 -12.85 -13.58
C ASP A 2 12.74 -11.43 -13.09
N GLN A 3 13.69 -10.51 -13.18
CA GLN A 3 13.52 -9.11 -12.74
C GLN A 3 12.39 -8.42 -13.52
N GLN A 4 12.30 -8.63 -14.83
CA GLN A 4 11.29 -7.99 -15.68
C GLN A 4 9.86 -8.46 -15.31
N GLN A 5 9.68 -9.77 -15.12
CA GLN A 5 8.40 -10.33 -14.68
C GLN A 5 7.99 -9.80 -13.29
N LEU A 6 8.96 -9.60 -12.41
CA LEU A 6 8.70 -9.05 -11.07
C LEU A 6 8.28 -7.58 -11.15
N LEU A 7 8.96 -6.76 -11.97
CA LEU A 7 8.60 -5.36 -12.21
C LEU A 7 7.20 -5.25 -12.84
N GLN A 8 6.87 -6.09 -13.82
CA GLN A 8 5.52 -6.13 -14.40
C GLN A 8 4.45 -6.51 -13.37
N ARG A 9 4.77 -7.45 -12.47
CA ARG A 9 3.84 -7.84 -11.39
C ARG A 9 3.64 -6.72 -10.39
N LEU A 10 4.71 -6.02 -10.02
CA LEU A 10 4.65 -4.85 -9.15
C LEU A 10 3.79 -3.76 -9.77
N ASP A 11 4.08 -3.39 -11.03
CA ASP A 11 3.36 -2.37 -11.77
C ASP A 11 1.86 -2.68 -11.88
N LYS A 12 1.51 -3.90 -12.27
CA LYS A 12 0.12 -4.34 -12.35
C LYS A 12 -0.62 -4.19 -11.01
N ALA A 13 0.01 -4.58 -9.92
CA ALA A 13 -0.59 -4.48 -8.59
C ALA A 13 -0.69 -3.01 -8.13
N TRP A 14 0.31 -2.19 -8.45
CA TRP A 14 0.34 -0.76 -8.17
C TRP A 14 -0.74 0.01 -8.93
N VAL A 15 -0.83 -0.19 -10.24
CA VAL A 15 -1.88 0.41 -11.08
C VAL A 15 -3.26 0.03 -10.55
N SER A 16 -3.49 -1.26 -10.26
CA SER A 16 -4.76 -1.74 -9.70
C SER A 16 -5.10 -1.08 -8.35
N PHE A 17 -4.08 -0.80 -7.52
CA PHE A 17 -4.26 -0.08 -6.25
C PHE A 17 -4.66 1.38 -6.52
N LYS A 18 -3.95 2.10 -7.38
CA LYS A 18 -4.28 3.50 -7.75
C LYS A 18 -5.67 3.61 -8.40
N ASP A 19 -6.02 2.69 -9.27
CA ASP A 19 -7.34 2.66 -9.91
C ASP A 19 -8.48 2.45 -8.90
N SER A 20 -8.21 1.80 -7.77
CA SER A 20 -9.25 1.54 -6.76
C SER A 20 -9.83 2.83 -6.16
N TYR A 21 -9.07 3.91 -6.10
CA TYR A 21 -9.50 5.21 -5.58
C TYR A 21 -9.49 6.34 -6.63
N ALA A 22 -9.16 6.03 -7.88
CA ALA A 22 -9.19 7.02 -8.96
C ALA A 22 -10.59 7.63 -9.11
N GLY A 23 -10.64 8.95 -9.32
CA GLY A 23 -11.89 9.69 -9.50
C GLY A 23 -12.72 9.92 -8.22
N LEU A 24 -12.25 9.53 -7.06
CA LEU A 24 -12.86 9.93 -5.79
C LEU A 24 -12.61 11.43 -5.54
N SER A 25 -13.61 12.12 -4.98
CA SER A 25 -13.42 13.49 -4.50
C SER A 25 -12.49 13.52 -3.29
N GLU A 26 -11.93 14.69 -2.99
CA GLU A 26 -11.10 14.87 -1.80
C GLU A 26 -11.87 14.49 -0.52
N SER A 27 -13.14 14.89 -0.42
CA SER A 27 -13.99 14.54 0.71
C SER A 27 -14.17 13.02 0.85
N ASP A 28 -14.34 12.28 -0.26
CA ASP A 28 -14.45 10.83 -0.23
C ASP A 28 -13.13 10.16 0.21
N VAL A 29 -11.99 10.68 -0.27
CA VAL A 29 -10.65 10.15 0.10
C VAL A 29 -10.37 10.36 1.57
N LEU A 30 -10.89 11.41 2.18
CA LEU A 30 -10.71 11.73 3.60
C LEU A 30 -11.76 11.09 4.52
N GLU A 31 -12.85 10.54 3.97
CA GLU A 31 -13.92 9.93 4.75
C GLU A 31 -13.47 8.64 5.42
N PRO A 32 -13.60 8.51 6.75
CA PRO A 32 -13.23 7.30 7.48
C PRO A 32 -14.22 6.15 7.20
N GLY A 33 -13.79 4.90 7.45
CA GLY A 33 -14.68 3.74 7.40
C GLY A 33 -14.43 2.79 6.24
N VAL A 34 -13.34 2.97 5.48
CA VAL A 34 -12.92 1.99 4.45
C VAL A 34 -12.45 0.68 5.08
N THR A 35 -11.58 0.80 6.08
CA THR A 35 -11.11 -0.33 6.90
C THR A 35 -11.12 0.11 8.36
N LYS A 36 -12.09 -0.32 9.13
CA LYS A 36 -12.32 0.19 10.50
C LYS A 36 -12.47 1.72 10.46
N THR A 37 -11.57 2.45 11.11
CA THR A 37 -11.55 3.92 11.14
C THR A 37 -10.72 4.56 10.03
N TRP A 38 -10.04 3.78 9.22
CA TRP A 38 -9.17 4.31 8.16
C TRP A 38 -9.95 4.81 6.95
N SER A 39 -9.56 5.96 6.46
CA SER A 39 -9.96 6.52 5.18
C SER A 39 -9.09 5.95 4.03
N VAL A 40 -9.43 6.28 2.78
CA VAL A 40 -8.55 5.99 1.62
C VAL A 40 -7.19 6.65 1.82
N ARG A 41 -7.14 7.92 2.30
CA ARG A 41 -5.89 8.62 2.63
C ARG A 41 -5.02 7.82 3.61
N ASP A 42 -5.61 7.28 4.67
CA ASP A 42 -4.87 6.52 5.67
C ASP A 42 -4.33 5.22 5.09
N ILE A 43 -5.08 4.58 4.21
CA ILE A 43 -4.64 3.38 3.48
C ILE A 43 -3.47 3.70 2.55
N ILE A 44 -3.51 4.82 1.82
CA ILE A 44 -2.39 5.26 0.97
C ILE A 44 -1.15 5.50 1.82
N ALA A 45 -1.27 6.23 2.92
CA ALA A 45 -0.17 6.49 3.84
C ALA A 45 0.40 5.20 4.46
N HIS A 46 -0.46 4.23 4.76
CA HIS A 46 -0.08 2.91 5.28
C HIS A 46 0.67 2.06 4.24
N VAL A 47 0.18 2.00 3.01
CA VAL A 47 0.85 1.29 1.91
C VAL A 47 2.23 1.89 1.65
N THR A 48 2.33 3.23 1.58
CA THR A 48 3.60 3.94 1.44
C THR A 48 4.57 3.63 2.59
N THR A 49 4.07 3.53 3.83
CA THR A 49 4.90 3.17 4.99
C THR A 49 5.54 1.79 4.84
N TRP A 50 4.82 0.80 4.31
CA TRP A 50 5.40 -0.53 4.10
C TRP A 50 6.41 -0.57 2.95
N GLU A 51 6.23 0.25 1.91
CA GLU A 51 7.26 0.47 0.89
C GLU A 51 8.53 1.13 1.48
N GLU A 52 8.36 2.14 2.36
CA GLU A 52 9.48 2.75 3.11
C GLU A 52 10.23 1.72 3.96
N GLU A 53 9.50 0.83 4.65
CA GLU A 53 10.09 -0.27 5.42
C GLU A 53 10.83 -1.28 4.52
N ALA A 54 10.29 -1.59 3.34
CA ALA A 54 11.02 -2.41 2.37
C ALA A 54 12.35 -1.74 1.99
N LEU A 55 12.33 -0.48 1.56
CA LEU A 55 13.54 0.26 1.18
C LEU A 55 14.58 0.33 2.31
N LYS A 56 14.13 0.48 3.54
CA LYS A 56 14.99 0.51 4.74
C LYS A 56 15.65 -0.85 5.04
N LEU A 57 14.91 -1.95 4.87
CA LEU A 57 15.35 -3.27 5.31
C LEU A 57 16.04 -4.11 4.23
N LEU A 58 15.68 -3.90 2.95
CA LEU A 58 16.23 -4.66 1.83
C LEU A 58 17.75 -4.59 1.69
N PRO A 59 18.43 -3.45 1.90
CA PRO A 59 19.90 -3.39 1.86
C PRO A 59 20.55 -4.32 2.89
N ALA A 60 20.07 -4.31 4.13
CA ALA A 60 20.60 -5.19 5.18
C ALA A 60 20.39 -6.68 4.86
N ILE A 61 19.23 -7.02 4.27
CA ILE A 61 18.92 -8.38 3.85
C ILE A 61 19.83 -8.81 2.69
N LEU A 62 20.14 -7.91 1.76
CA LEU A 62 21.05 -8.16 0.64
C LEU A 62 22.47 -8.49 1.12
N GLU A 63 22.91 -7.83 2.20
CA GLU A 63 24.18 -8.09 2.90
C GLU A 63 24.15 -9.36 3.79
N GLY A 64 23.06 -10.14 3.76
CA GLY A 64 22.89 -11.36 4.56
C GLY A 64 22.46 -11.13 6.00
N ARG A 65 22.29 -9.87 6.44
CA ARG A 65 21.83 -9.53 7.79
C ARG A 65 20.34 -9.89 7.98
N ARG A 66 19.95 -10.12 9.22
CA ARG A 66 18.54 -10.35 9.59
C ARG A 66 18.04 -9.14 10.38
N PRO A 67 17.12 -8.33 9.80
CA PRO A 67 16.46 -7.30 10.59
C PRO A 67 15.76 -7.91 11.82
N PRO A 68 15.80 -7.21 12.97
CA PRO A 68 15.10 -7.67 14.16
C PRO A 68 13.58 -7.70 13.94
N PRO A 69 12.85 -8.64 14.58
CA PRO A 69 11.41 -8.74 14.43
C PRO A 69 10.66 -7.52 14.99
N TYR A 70 9.52 -7.19 14.40
CA TYR A 70 8.66 -6.09 14.87
C TYR A 70 8.18 -6.27 16.31
N SER A 71 8.02 -7.52 16.76
CA SER A 71 7.69 -7.83 18.16
C SER A 71 8.74 -7.33 19.14
N VAL A 72 10.01 -7.30 18.75
CA VAL A 72 11.12 -6.82 19.58
C VAL A 72 11.20 -5.29 19.56
N ILE A 73 11.01 -4.66 18.39
CA ILE A 73 11.22 -3.20 18.23
C ILE A 73 9.96 -2.42 18.62
N TYR A 74 8.77 -2.90 18.25
CA TYR A 74 7.53 -2.13 18.32
C TYR A 74 6.44 -2.81 19.17
N GLY A 75 6.66 -4.05 19.63
CA GLY A 75 5.61 -4.84 20.28
C GLY A 75 4.71 -5.58 19.29
N GLY A 76 5.06 -5.61 17.99
CA GLY A 76 4.35 -6.31 16.93
C GLY A 76 3.97 -5.43 15.74
N ILE A 77 3.41 -6.06 14.72
CA ILE A 77 3.01 -5.39 13.48
C ILE A 77 1.85 -4.41 13.72
N ASP A 78 0.88 -4.78 14.55
CA ASP A 78 -0.26 -3.90 14.85
C ASP A 78 0.18 -2.64 15.61
N ALA A 79 1.10 -2.78 16.56
CA ALA A 79 1.68 -1.64 17.27
C ALA A 79 2.51 -0.73 16.33
N PHE A 80 3.27 -1.32 15.41
CA PHE A 80 3.97 -0.58 14.36
C PHE A 80 2.97 0.19 13.47
N ASN A 81 1.92 -0.47 12.98
CA ASN A 81 0.89 0.16 12.16
C ASN A 81 0.21 1.33 12.88
N ALA A 82 -0.15 1.15 14.15
CA ALA A 82 -0.77 2.21 14.97
C ALA A 82 0.18 3.41 15.11
N LEU A 83 1.46 3.17 15.42
CA LEU A 83 2.46 4.22 15.55
C LEU A 83 2.64 5.00 14.25
N MET A 84 2.72 4.32 13.10
CA MET A 84 2.90 4.97 11.81
C MET A 84 1.66 5.74 11.37
N THR A 85 0.46 5.22 11.66
CA THR A 85 -0.81 5.94 11.43
C THR A 85 -0.82 7.27 12.19
N ILE A 86 -0.43 7.26 13.47
CA ILE A 86 -0.33 8.49 14.28
C ILE A 86 0.71 9.45 13.67
N LYS A 87 1.89 8.97 13.33
CA LYS A 87 2.96 9.80 12.74
C LYS A 87 2.56 10.48 11.43
N LYS A 88 1.77 9.81 10.61
CA LYS A 88 1.33 10.32 9.30
C LYS A 88 -0.05 11.01 9.35
N SER A 89 -0.73 11.04 10.48
CA SER A 89 -2.08 11.62 10.60
C SER A 89 -2.16 13.11 10.26
N GLY A 90 -1.10 13.87 10.56
CA GLY A 90 -1.02 15.31 10.28
C GLY A 90 -0.60 15.69 8.85
N LEU A 91 -0.29 14.72 7.98
CA LEU A 91 0.11 15.02 6.61
C LEU A 91 -1.09 15.52 5.78
N LEU A 92 -0.89 16.55 4.98
CA LEU A 92 -1.86 16.97 3.98
C LEU A 92 -2.02 15.91 2.90
N LEU A 93 -3.20 15.81 2.27
CA LEU A 93 -3.47 14.82 1.23
C LEU A 93 -2.49 14.94 0.06
N ALA A 94 -2.16 16.16 -0.36
CA ALA A 94 -1.16 16.39 -1.41
C ALA A 94 0.21 15.81 -1.05
N GLU A 95 0.61 15.90 0.21
CA GLU A 95 1.87 15.34 0.69
C GLU A 95 1.83 13.80 0.73
N VAL A 96 0.69 13.20 1.11
CA VAL A 96 0.49 11.76 1.06
C VAL A 96 0.65 11.23 -0.36
N TYR A 97 0.03 11.89 -1.35
CA TYR A 97 0.19 11.52 -2.77
C TYR A 97 1.63 11.70 -3.26
N ARG A 98 2.28 12.79 -2.89
CA ARG A 98 3.68 13.06 -3.27
C ARG A 98 4.61 11.96 -2.72
N GLN A 99 4.47 11.60 -1.44
CA GLN A 99 5.25 10.53 -0.83
C GLN A 99 4.98 9.17 -1.49
N GLN A 100 3.74 8.85 -1.78
CA GLN A 100 3.34 7.63 -2.46
C GLN A 100 4.08 7.45 -3.80
N GLU A 101 4.07 8.46 -4.67
CA GLU A 101 4.73 8.39 -5.98
C GLU A 101 6.25 8.32 -5.83
N GLU A 102 6.83 9.12 -4.95
CA GLU A 102 8.28 9.18 -4.74
C GLU A 102 8.83 7.86 -4.17
N ILE A 103 8.17 7.30 -3.16
CA ILE A 103 8.61 6.06 -2.51
C ILE A 103 8.45 4.88 -3.46
N HIS A 104 7.32 4.81 -4.19
CA HIS A 104 7.13 3.76 -5.18
C HIS A 104 8.20 3.81 -6.29
N ARG A 105 8.54 4.99 -6.79
CA ARG A 105 9.63 5.17 -7.75
C ARG A 105 10.94 4.60 -7.21
N GLN A 106 11.29 4.86 -5.94
CA GLN A 106 12.49 4.32 -5.30
C GLN A 106 12.44 2.79 -5.17
N VAL A 107 11.27 2.20 -4.91
CA VAL A 107 11.09 0.73 -4.90
C VAL A 107 11.39 0.16 -6.28
N VAL A 108 10.84 0.74 -7.36
CA VAL A 108 11.10 0.30 -8.74
C VAL A 108 12.59 0.39 -9.08
N GLU A 109 13.25 1.51 -8.76
CA GLU A 109 14.69 1.68 -8.99
C GLU A 109 15.53 0.69 -8.18
N THR A 110 15.13 0.39 -6.95
CA THR A 110 15.81 -0.57 -6.08
C THR A 110 15.74 -1.97 -6.70
N ILE A 111 14.57 -2.39 -7.19
CA ILE A 111 14.41 -3.68 -7.87
C ILE A 111 15.25 -3.72 -9.15
N ALA A 112 15.26 -2.65 -9.94
CA ALA A 112 16.01 -2.57 -11.18
C ALA A 112 17.56 -2.70 -10.99
N ARG A 113 18.04 -2.39 -9.78
CA ARG A 113 19.47 -2.53 -9.40
C ARG A 113 19.77 -3.82 -8.63
N THR A 114 18.74 -4.62 -8.31
CA THR A 114 18.91 -5.83 -7.51
C THR A 114 19.43 -6.98 -8.37
N PRO A 115 20.45 -7.74 -7.95
CA PRO A 115 20.94 -8.88 -8.67
C PRO A 115 19.85 -9.95 -8.89
N ASP A 116 19.77 -10.54 -10.08
CA ASP A 116 18.77 -11.54 -10.45
C ASP A 116 18.71 -12.73 -9.49
N ALA A 117 19.85 -13.15 -8.94
CA ALA A 117 19.91 -14.22 -7.95
C ALA A 117 19.05 -13.95 -6.70
N GLN A 118 18.82 -12.69 -6.34
CA GLN A 118 17.95 -12.30 -5.21
C GLN A 118 16.47 -12.32 -5.57
N LEU A 119 16.15 -12.27 -6.87
CA LEU A 119 14.80 -12.16 -7.40
C LEU A 119 14.27 -13.48 -7.98
N ALA A 120 15.16 -14.37 -8.44
CA ALA A 120 14.81 -15.57 -9.20
C ALA A 120 14.02 -16.62 -8.41
N CYS A 121 14.31 -16.78 -7.12
CA CYS A 121 13.64 -17.74 -6.23
C CYS A 121 13.11 -17.07 -4.96
N GLU A 122 12.46 -17.82 -4.07
CA GLU A 122 11.92 -17.32 -2.79
C GLU A 122 13.03 -17.02 -1.76
N THR A 123 13.93 -16.10 -2.11
CA THR A 123 14.93 -15.56 -1.19
C THR A 123 14.25 -14.77 -0.07
N ARG A 124 15.00 -14.49 0.99
CA ARG A 124 14.53 -13.61 2.07
C ARG A 124 14.25 -12.20 1.56
N TYR A 125 15.07 -11.73 0.62
CA TYR A 125 14.92 -10.45 -0.07
C TYR A 125 13.58 -10.37 -0.82
N ARG A 126 13.32 -11.33 -1.69
CA ARG A 126 12.08 -11.39 -2.49
C ARG A 126 10.84 -11.55 -1.62
N ARG A 127 10.92 -12.36 -0.55
CA ARG A 127 9.81 -12.51 0.41
C ARG A 127 9.48 -11.18 1.09
N ARG A 128 10.50 -10.45 1.55
CA ARG A 128 10.31 -9.14 2.17
C ARG A 128 9.67 -8.17 1.18
N LEU A 129 10.23 -8.05 -0.01
CA LEU A 129 9.70 -7.21 -1.07
C LEU A 129 8.22 -7.51 -1.37
N ARG A 130 7.87 -8.79 -1.52
CA ARG A 130 6.49 -9.21 -1.77
C ARG A 130 5.55 -8.79 -0.65
N LEU A 131 5.94 -9.01 0.60
CA LEU A 131 5.09 -8.73 1.77
C LEU A 131 4.80 -7.24 1.94
N ASP A 132 5.71 -6.38 1.53
CA ASP A 132 5.58 -4.93 1.70
C ASP A 132 5.05 -4.20 0.46
N THR A 133 4.99 -4.87 -0.70
CA THR A 133 4.59 -4.27 -1.97
C THR A 133 3.49 -5.07 -2.68
N TYR A 134 3.78 -5.69 -3.81
CA TYR A 134 2.80 -6.34 -4.70
C TYR A 134 1.97 -7.46 -4.07
N GLY A 135 2.38 -8.01 -2.95
CA GLY A 135 1.57 -8.95 -2.14
C GLY A 135 0.70 -8.25 -1.10
N HIS A 136 1.00 -6.98 -0.79
CA HIS A 136 0.27 -6.16 0.19
C HIS A 136 -0.85 -5.34 -0.46
N TYR A 137 -0.61 -4.73 -1.61
CA TYR A 137 -1.59 -3.86 -2.28
C TYR A 137 -2.96 -4.51 -2.53
N PRO A 138 -3.07 -5.78 -2.96
CA PRO A 138 -4.36 -6.38 -3.29
C PRO A 138 -5.38 -6.35 -2.14
N LYS A 139 -4.94 -6.53 -0.92
CA LYS A 139 -5.79 -6.46 0.28
C LYS A 139 -6.47 -5.08 0.41
N HIS A 140 -5.70 -4.03 0.19
CA HIS A 140 -6.19 -2.65 0.30
C HIS A 140 -6.99 -2.23 -0.92
N THR A 141 -6.59 -2.66 -2.10
CA THR A 141 -7.36 -2.51 -3.35
C THR A 141 -8.78 -3.05 -3.19
N GLU A 142 -8.90 -4.27 -2.68
CA GLU A 142 -10.19 -4.93 -2.44
C GLU A 142 -11.03 -4.21 -1.39
N ALA A 143 -10.42 -3.75 -0.29
CA ALA A 143 -11.12 -3.00 0.74
C ALA A 143 -11.72 -1.70 0.20
N ILE A 144 -10.95 -0.92 -0.58
CA ILE A 144 -11.42 0.33 -1.18
C ILE A 144 -12.54 0.06 -2.20
N ARG A 145 -12.39 -0.95 -3.08
CA ARG A 145 -13.41 -1.30 -4.07
C ARG A 145 -14.72 -1.72 -3.41
N ARG A 146 -14.66 -2.51 -2.36
CA ARG A 146 -15.84 -2.95 -1.60
C ARG A 146 -16.54 -1.76 -0.95
N TRP A 147 -15.79 -0.87 -0.32
CA TRP A 147 -16.34 0.34 0.28
C TRP A 147 -17.03 1.25 -0.76
N ARG A 148 -16.41 1.46 -1.93
CA ARG A 148 -17.02 2.22 -3.04
C ARG A 148 -18.32 1.60 -3.52
N ALA A 149 -18.35 0.28 -3.72
CA ALA A 149 -19.55 -0.42 -4.16
C ALA A 149 -20.71 -0.30 -3.15
N GLN A 150 -20.42 -0.38 -1.85
CA GLN A 150 -21.43 -0.17 -0.79
C GLN A 150 -22.03 1.25 -0.81
N ARG A 151 -21.20 2.28 -1.01
CA ARG A 151 -21.66 3.68 -1.12
C ARG A 151 -22.57 3.89 -2.33
N GLN A 152 -22.18 3.36 -3.48
CA GLN A 152 -23.00 3.46 -4.71
C GLN A 152 -24.36 2.78 -4.54
N ALA A 153 -24.43 1.63 -3.88
CA ALA A 153 -25.68 0.92 -3.60
C ALA A 153 -26.61 1.75 -2.69
N VAL A 154 -26.09 2.44 -1.68
CA VAL A 154 -26.86 3.31 -0.79
C VAL A 154 -27.41 4.53 -1.55
N THR A 155 -26.60 5.16 -2.40
CA THR A 155 -27.01 6.35 -3.17
C THR A 155 -28.02 5.99 -4.26
N GLY A 156 -27.95 4.81 -4.86
CA GLY A 156 -28.87 4.34 -5.89
C GLY A 156 -30.29 3.98 -5.37
N VAL A 157 -30.46 3.76 -4.06
CA VAL A 157 -31.75 3.45 -3.42
C VAL A 157 -32.59 4.72 -3.14
N GLN A 158 -31.99 5.91 -3.19
CA GLN A 158 -32.63 7.18 -2.84
C GLN A 158 -33.28 7.96 -4.00
N THR A 159 -33.43 7.39 -5.18
CA THR A 159 -34.27 8.02 -6.22
C THR A 159 -35.74 7.64 -6.01
N PRO A 160 -36.61 8.56 -5.49
CA PRO A 160 -38.04 8.29 -5.47
C PRO A 160 -38.52 8.19 -6.92
N ARG A 161 -39.21 7.11 -7.26
CA ARG A 161 -40.05 7.10 -8.46
C ARG A 161 -41.04 8.27 -8.36
N ALA A 162 -40.86 9.27 -9.22
CA ALA A 162 -41.94 10.19 -9.49
C ALA A 162 -43.10 9.37 -10.03
N SER A 163 -44.18 9.31 -9.27
CA SER A 163 -45.45 8.77 -9.75
C SER A 163 -46.13 9.80 -10.65
N PRO A 164 -46.86 9.34 -11.68
CA PRO A 164 -47.51 10.15 -12.70
C PRO A 164 -48.63 11.05 -12.18
#